data_2e1c6beb63b357705f8afe5f9b739012
#
_entry.id   2e1c6beb63b357705f8afe5f9b739012
#
_cell.length_a   1.000
_cell.length_b   1.000
_cell.length_c   1.000
_cell.angle_alpha   90.00
_cell.angle_beta   90.00
_cell.angle_gamma   90.00
#
_symmetry.space_group_name_H-M   'P 1'
#
loop_
_entity.id
_entity.type
_entity.pdbx_description
1 polymer ?
#
loop_
_entity_poly.entity_id
_entity_poly.type
_entity_poly.pdbx_seq_one_letter_code
_entity_poly.pdbx_strand_id
1 'polypeptide(L)'
;LKYKKYLDEFGDVNSEVLISPPDEKEGDEEDDLDEGNAQLRRFWDKMMERYGSPNQYQENLIEAFKYSDQPEIIIVVDKLLTGFDAPRNTVLYLTRSLKDHKLLQAIARVNRLYEGKDYGYIIDYDVVFQQLGDAIDLYDSLEEKYDKGDLDDTIIPLSQEWRKLEQYYSDLWAIFSGVANRQDMNALEAYLADDKTRQEFNEALSQYSRTLKLALSSVQFFEETSREQIQRYKDDLKFFLNLRQAAAQRYTDQLDFKQYQSSIQK
;
A
#
# COMPACT_ATOMS: atom_id res chain seq x y z
N LEU A 1 -10.06 -11.18 -15.55
CA LEU A 1 -11.00 -12.11 -14.88
C LEU A 1 -10.27 -13.16 -14.04
N LYS A 2 -9.10 -13.68 -14.47
CA LYS A 2 -8.34 -14.70 -13.70
C LYS A 2 -8.00 -14.22 -12.28
N TYR A 3 -7.46 -13.02 -12.13
CA TYR A 3 -7.14 -12.47 -10.80
C TYR A 3 -8.39 -12.33 -9.91
N LYS A 4 -9.50 -11.86 -10.46
CA LYS A 4 -10.78 -11.80 -9.73
C LYS A 4 -11.17 -13.16 -9.16
N LYS A 5 -11.11 -14.19 -10.01
CA LYS A 5 -11.44 -15.56 -9.59
C LYS A 5 -10.56 -16.02 -8.42
N TYR A 6 -9.23 -15.83 -8.50
CA TYR A 6 -8.33 -16.24 -7.42
C TYR A 6 -8.53 -15.43 -6.13
N LEU A 7 -8.80 -14.12 -6.23
CA LEU A 7 -9.09 -13.30 -5.06
C LEU A 7 -10.42 -13.67 -4.42
N ASP A 8 -11.43 -14.02 -5.20
CA ASP A 8 -12.71 -14.51 -4.70
C ASP A 8 -12.59 -15.90 -4.03
N GLU A 9 -11.73 -16.78 -4.56
CA GLU A 9 -11.43 -18.10 -3.95
C GLU A 9 -10.63 -17.95 -2.64
N PHE A 10 -9.76 -16.92 -2.55
CA PHE A 10 -9.00 -16.62 -1.35
C PHE A 10 -9.90 -16.09 -0.22
N GLY A 11 -10.92 -15.29 -0.55
CA GLY A 11 -12.01 -14.91 0.33
C GLY A 11 -11.72 -13.81 1.35
N ASP A 12 -10.46 -13.36 1.50
CA ASP A 12 -10.06 -12.37 2.50
C ASP A 12 -10.13 -10.92 2.00
N VAL A 13 -10.32 -10.71 0.69
CA VAL A 13 -10.36 -9.38 0.07
C VAL A 13 -11.50 -9.28 -0.94
N ASN A 14 -12.12 -8.12 -1.01
CA ASN A 14 -13.15 -7.83 -2.00
C ASN A 14 -12.54 -7.12 -3.21
N SER A 15 -12.68 -7.72 -4.37
CA SER A 15 -12.15 -7.18 -5.62
C SER A 15 -13.23 -6.99 -6.66
N GLU A 16 -13.07 -5.99 -7.52
CA GLU A 16 -13.92 -5.78 -8.68
C GLU A 16 -13.07 -5.55 -9.93
N VAL A 17 -13.64 -5.88 -11.08
CA VAL A 17 -12.98 -5.72 -12.38
C VAL A 17 -13.61 -4.57 -13.13
N LEU A 18 -12.83 -3.69 -13.74
CA LEU A 18 -13.31 -2.64 -14.63
C LEU A 18 -12.70 -2.85 -16.02
N ILE A 19 -13.55 -3.22 -16.96
CA ILE A 19 -13.17 -3.45 -18.37
C ILE A 19 -13.87 -2.48 -19.31
N SER A 20 -13.37 -2.37 -20.55
CA SER A 20 -14.07 -1.75 -21.67
C SER A 20 -15.04 -2.74 -22.32
N PRO A 21 -16.02 -2.25 -23.10
CA PRO A 21 -16.82 -3.13 -23.93
C PRO A 21 -15.91 -4.08 -24.72
N PRO A 22 -16.21 -5.35 -24.80
CA PRO A 22 -15.50 -6.26 -25.71
C PRO A 22 -15.66 -5.76 -27.15
N ASP A 23 -14.56 -5.72 -27.91
CA ASP A 23 -14.64 -5.32 -29.32
C ASP A 23 -15.59 -6.25 -30.08
N GLU A 24 -16.57 -5.67 -30.76
CA GLU A 24 -17.42 -6.35 -31.75
C GLU A 24 -16.63 -6.56 -33.05
N LYS A 25 -15.48 -7.20 -33.00
CA LYS A 25 -14.85 -7.68 -34.23
C LYS A 25 -15.58 -8.94 -34.64
N GLU A 26 -16.54 -8.74 -35.54
CA GLU A 26 -17.02 -9.75 -36.45
C GLU A 26 -15.84 -10.30 -37.22
N GLY A 27 -15.78 -11.59 -37.34
CA GLY A 27 -14.95 -12.22 -38.36
C GLY A 27 -14.40 -13.54 -37.92
N ASP A 28 -15.12 -14.54 -38.36
CA ASP A 28 -14.61 -15.80 -38.91
C ASP A 28 -13.12 -16.03 -38.70
N GLU A 29 -12.84 -16.82 -37.64
CA GLU A 29 -11.94 -17.96 -37.70
C GLU A 29 -12.03 -18.66 -36.35
N GLU A 30 -12.59 -19.85 -36.40
CA GLU A 30 -12.61 -20.84 -35.34
C GLU A 30 -11.17 -21.22 -35.04
N ASP A 31 -10.64 -20.77 -33.89
CA ASP A 31 -9.59 -21.49 -33.18
C ASP A 31 -9.47 -20.96 -31.75
N ASP A 32 -9.36 -21.86 -30.81
CA ASP A 32 -8.95 -21.84 -29.39
C ASP A 32 -8.82 -20.51 -28.55
N LEU A 33 -9.02 -19.36 -29.15
CA LEU A 33 -9.13 -18.05 -28.49
C LEU A 33 -10.54 -17.79 -27.93
N ASP A 34 -11.48 -18.69 -28.18
CA ASP A 34 -12.93 -18.45 -28.03
C ASP A 34 -13.41 -18.49 -26.58
N GLU A 35 -12.80 -19.32 -25.74
CA GLU A 35 -13.27 -19.48 -24.34
C GLU A 35 -13.00 -18.24 -23.48
N GLY A 36 -11.88 -17.58 -23.67
CA GLY A 36 -11.53 -16.33 -22.98
C GLY A 36 -12.43 -15.17 -23.40
N ASN A 37 -12.73 -15.06 -24.69
CA ASN A 37 -13.62 -14.05 -25.23
C ASN A 37 -15.07 -14.30 -24.79
N ALA A 38 -15.52 -15.54 -24.76
CA ALA A 38 -16.84 -15.91 -24.29
C ALA A 38 -17.02 -15.60 -22.78
N GLN A 39 -15.99 -15.84 -21.96
CA GLN A 39 -16.01 -15.46 -20.55
C GLN A 39 -16.05 -13.94 -20.35
N LEU A 40 -15.31 -13.19 -21.17
CA LEU A 40 -15.29 -11.73 -21.11
C LEU A 40 -16.65 -11.14 -21.50
N ARG A 41 -17.28 -11.65 -22.56
CA ARG A 41 -18.64 -11.23 -22.98
C ARG A 41 -19.68 -11.54 -21.90
N ARG A 42 -19.70 -12.75 -21.35
CA ARG A 42 -20.62 -13.11 -20.26
C ARG A 42 -20.45 -12.22 -19.03
N PHE A 43 -19.21 -11.89 -18.70
CA PHE A 43 -18.92 -10.96 -17.60
C PHE A 43 -19.44 -9.56 -17.93
N TRP A 44 -19.20 -9.07 -19.15
CA TRP A 44 -19.69 -7.77 -19.59
C TRP A 44 -21.22 -7.67 -19.56
N ASP A 45 -21.91 -8.67 -20.10
CA ASP A 45 -23.39 -8.72 -20.12
C ASP A 45 -23.94 -8.67 -18.68
N LYS A 46 -23.34 -9.43 -17.75
CA LYS A 46 -23.70 -9.38 -16.34
C LYS A 46 -23.49 -7.99 -15.72
N MET A 47 -22.43 -7.29 -16.11
CA MET A 47 -22.21 -5.93 -15.62
C MET A 47 -23.23 -4.95 -16.23
N MET A 48 -23.58 -5.10 -17.48
CA MET A 48 -24.60 -4.26 -18.14
C MET A 48 -26.00 -4.53 -17.55
N GLU A 49 -26.33 -5.77 -17.23
CA GLU A 49 -27.55 -6.09 -16.51
C GLU A 49 -27.59 -5.45 -15.11
N ARG A 50 -26.47 -5.46 -14.40
CA ARG A 50 -26.37 -4.90 -13.03
C ARG A 50 -26.37 -3.37 -13.00
N TYR A 51 -25.69 -2.72 -13.93
CA TYR A 51 -25.44 -1.28 -13.90
C TYR A 51 -26.19 -0.49 -14.97
N GLY A 52 -26.78 -1.13 -15.95
CA GLY A 52 -27.60 -0.52 -16.99
C GLY A 52 -26.81 0.11 -18.15
N SER A 53 -25.62 0.67 -17.91
CA SER A 53 -24.81 1.24 -18.97
C SER A 53 -23.30 1.20 -18.65
N PRO A 54 -22.42 1.29 -19.67
CA PRO A 54 -20.97 1.34 -19.47
C PRO A 54 -20.52 2.51 -18.59
N ASN A 55 -21.16 3.66 -18.70
CA ASN A 55 -20.82 4.84 -17.90
C ASN A 55 -21.20 4.62 -16.44
N GLN A 56 -22.42 4.17 -16.15
CA GLN A 56 -22.87 3.87 -14.80
C GLN A 56 -22.02 2.78 -14.15
N TYR A 57 -21.64 1.74 -14.90
CA TYR A 57 -20.72 0.72 -14.43
C TYR A 57 -19.39 1.33 -13.96
N GLN A 58 -18.77 2.16 -14.79
CA GLN A 58 -17.50 2.80 -14.45
C GLN A 58 -17.66 3.79 -13.30
N GLU A 59 -18.65 4.68 -13.33
CA GLU A 59 -18.86 5.70 -12.31
C GLU A 59 -19.17 5.08 -10.94
N ASN A 60 -20.10 4.13 -10.87
CA ASN A 60 -20.47 3.48 -9.62
C ASN A 60 -19.30 2.71 -8.99
N LEU A 61 -18.50 2.03 -9.82
CA LEU A 61 -17.36 1.29 -9.34
C LEU A 61 -16.24 2.21 -8.82
N ILE A 62 -15.98 3.31 -9.53
CA ILE A 62 -15.00 4.32 -9.12
C ILE A 62 -15.46 5.02 -7.84
N GLU A 63 -16.74 5.37 -7.73
CA GLU A 63 -17.29 6.01 -6.55
C GLU A 63 -17.23 5.08 -5.33
N ALA A 64 -17.62 3.82 -5.49
CA ALA A 64 -17.51 2.82 -4.44
C ALA A 64 -16.05 2.67 -3.97
N PHE A 65 -15.10 2.57 -4.89
CA PHE A 65 -13.67 2.47 -4.56
C PHE A 65 -13.13 3.71 -3.83
N LYS A 66 -13.66 4.90 -4.14
CA LYS A 66 -13.23 6.15 -3.49
C LYS A 66 -13.79 6.34 -2.08
N TYR A 67 -15.04 5.98 -1.86
CA TYR A 67 -15.80 6.45 -0.70
C TYR A 67 -16.41 5.33 0.16
N SER A 68 -16.39 4.08 -0.32
CA SER A 68 -16.92 2.94 0.43
C SER A 68 -15.79 2.02 0.91
N ASP A 69 -16.10 1.13 1.85
CA ASP A 69 -15.15 0.12 2.33
C ASP A 69 -14.85 -0.95 1.27
N GLN A 70 -15.73 -1.11 0.30
CA GLN A 70 -15.60 -2.08 -0.79
C GLN A 70 -15.87 -1.42 -2.15
N PRO A 71 -15.19 -1.87 -3.22
CA PRO A 71 -14.15 -2.91 -3.24
C PRO A 71 -12.81 -2.42 -2.70
N GLU A 72 -12.01 -3.32 -2.13
CA GLU A 72 -10.65 -3.04 -1.66
C GLU A 72 -9.65 -3.03 -2.83
N ILE A 73 -9.93 -3.79 -3.88
CA ILE A 73 -9.08 -3.92 -5.07
C ILE A 73 -9.91 -3.67 -6.33
N ILE A 74 -9.42 -2.78 -7.20
CA ILE A 74 -9.91 -2.66 -8.58
C ILE A 74 -8.89 -3.28 -9.54
N ILE A 75 -9.34 -4.21 -10.35
CA ILE A 75 -8.56 -4.86 -11.40
C ILE A 75 -8.87 -4.20 -12.73
N VAL A 76 -7.85 -3.65 -13.36
CA VAL A 76 -8.00 -2.92 -14.64
C VAL A 76 -6.98 -3.38 -15.68
N VAL A 77 -7.30 -3.11 -16.96
CA VAL A 77 -6.36 -3.22 -18.08
C VAL A 77 -6.35 -1.88 -18.81
N ASP A 78 -5.27 -1.12 -18.69
CA ASP A 78 -5.08 0.24 -19.26
C ASP A 78 -6.12 1.30 -18.85
N LYS A 79 -7.16 0.95 -18.09
CA LYS A 79 -8.11 1.92 -17.56
C LYS A 79 -7.57 2.60 -16.31
N LEU A 80 -8.13 3.78 -15.99
CA LEU A 80 -7.81 4.56 -14.80
C LEU A 80 -6.37 5.12 -14.76
N LEU A 81 -5.58 4.97 -15.81
CA LEU A 81 -4.27 5.62 -15.91
C LEU A 81 -4.40 7.14 -16.07
N THR A 82 -5.45 7.59 -16.77
CA THR A 82 -5.77 9.02 -16.97
C THR A 82 -7.13 9.34 -16.37
N GLY A 83 -7.29 10.56 -15.85
CA GLY A 83 -8.58 11.06 -15.33
C GLY A 83 -9.07 10.42 -14.04
N PHE A 84 -8.40 9.44 -13.49
CA PHE A 84 -8.75 8.79 -12.23
C PHE A 84 -8.08 9.47 -11.04
N ASP A 85 -8.87 9.87 -10.07
CA ASP A 85 -8.41 10.47 -8.83
C ASP A 85 -9.01 9.76 -7.62
N ALA A 86 -8.20 8.98 -6.92
CA ALA A 86 -8.53 8.32 -5.66
C ALA A 86 -7.34 8.43 -4.70
N PRO A 87 -7.22 9.52 -3.92
CA PRO A 87 -6.08 9.74 -3.02
C PRO A 87 -5.87 8.62 -2.00
N ARG A 88 -6.96 7.96 -1.56
CA ARG A 88 -6.89 6.79 -0.66
C ARG A 88 -6.23 5.56 -1.27
N ASN A 89 -6.09 5.50 -2.61
CA ASN A 89 -5.44 4.38 -3.28
C ASN A 89 -3.97 4.31 -2.86
N THR A 90 -3.60 3.26 -2.12
CA THR A 90 -2.31 3.15 -1.47
C THR A 90 -1.35 2.22 -2.21
N VAL A 91 -1.87 1.20 -2.90
CA VAL A 91 -1.04 0.17 -3.54
C VAL A 91 -1.38 0.03 -5.01
N LEU A 92 -0.35 -0.02 -5.84
CA LEU A 92 -0.43 -0.36 -7.26
C LEU A 92 0.27 -1.69 -7.51
N TYR A 93 -0.49 -2.68 -7.98
CA TYR A 93 0.04 -3.99 -8.40
C TYR A 93 0.26 -3.98 -9.91
N LEU A 94 1.51 -4.10 -10.34
CA LEU A 94 1.89 -4.22 -11.74
C LEU A 94 2.08 -5.69 -12.09
N THR A 95 1.18 -6.25 -12.87
CA THR A 95 1.20 -7.66 -13.28
C THR A 95 1.57 -7.85 -14.74
N ARG A 96 1.92 -6.77 -15.41
CA ARG A 96 2.41 -6.71 -16.79
C ARG A 96 3.23 -5.46 -17.01
N SER A 97 4.11 -5.50 -18.00
CA SER A 97 4.91 -4.33 -18.39
C SER A 97 4.01 -3.16 -18.81
N LEU A 98 4.29 -2.00 -18.23
CA LEU A 98 3.77 -0.70 -18.67
C LEU A 98 4.92 0.09 -19.27
N LYS A 99 4.73 0.64 -20.47
CA LYS A 99 5.77 1.38 -21.16
C LYS A 99 5.64 2.88 -20.91
N ASP A 100 6.79 3.54 -20.76
CA ASP A 100 6.95 4.99 -20.81
C ASP A 100 5.94 5.77 -19.95
N HIS A 101 5.22 6.70 -20.57
CA HIS A 101 4.23 7.56 -19.90
C HIS A 101 3.15 6.80 -19.11
N LYS A 102 2.80 5.57 -19.52
CA LYS A 102 1.78 4.79 -18.80
C LYS A 102 2.25 4.38 -17.41
N LEU A 103 3.53 4.06 -17.27
CA LEU A 103 4.12 3.70 -15.98
C LEU A 103 4.12 4.91 -15.04
N LEU A 104 4.59 6.07 -15.50
CA LEU A 104 4.59 7.30 -14.72
C LEU A 104 3.17 7.74 -14.32
N GLN A 105 2.21 7.62 -15.24
CA GLN A 105 0.81 7.89 -14.94
C GLN A 105 0.24 6.95 -13.88
N ALA A 106 0.60 5.68 -13.90
CA ALA A 106 0.18 4.70 -12.91
C ALA A 106 0.78 5.01 -11.52
N ILE A 107 2.07 5.34 -11.46
CA ILE A 107 2.78 5.76 -10.24
C ILE A 107 2.09 6.98 -9.63
N ALA A 108 1.80 8.00 -10.42
CA ALA A 108 1.12 9.22 -9.96
C ALA A 108 -0.26 8.96 -9.35
N ARG A 109 -0.92 7.81 -9.65
CA ARG A 109 -2.23 7.46 -9.05
C ARG A 109 -2.13 7.03 -7.60
N VAL A 110 -1.02 6.43 -7.20
CA VAL A 110 -0.80 6.00 -5.81
C VAL A 110 0.05 6.98 -5.01
N ASN A 111 0.78 7.88 -5.67
CA ASN A 111 1.60 8.89 -5.00
C ASN A 111 0.81 10.19 -4.77
N ARG A 112 -0.27 10.11 -3.99
CA ARG A 112 -1.11 11.26 -3.60
C ARG A 112 -1.26 11.32 -2.10
N LEU A 113 -1.24 12.53 -1.54
CA LEU A 113 -1.44 12.76 -0.13
C LEU A 113 -2.88 12.40 0.28
N TYR A 114 -3.00 11.68 1.38
CA TYR A 114 -4.27 11.33 2.00
C TYR A 114 -4.07 11.14 3.50
N GLU A 115 -5.07 11.39 4.31
CA GLU A 115 -4.98 11.24 5.76
C GLU A 115 -4.57 9.81 6.14
N GLY A 116 -3.52 9.68 6.95
CA GLY A 116 -2.94 8.39 7.34
C GLY A 116 -2.14 7.66 6.26
N LYS A 117 -1.81 8.36 5.15
CA LYS A 117 -1.02 7.82 4.05
C LYS A 117 0.15 8.75 3.73
N ASP A 118 1.35 8.31 4.03
CA ASP A 118 2.57 9.08 3.79
C ASP A 118 3.13 8.89 2.37
N TYR A 119 2.88 7.72 1.75
CA TYR A 119 3.36 7.36 0.40
C TYR A 119 2.50 6.26 -0.23
N GLY A 120 2.65 6.08 -1.54
CA GLY A 120 2.09 4.95 -2.28
C GLY A 120 3.09 3.79 -2.41
N TYR A 121 2.57 2.58 -2.51
CA TYR A 121 3.36 1.38 -2.77
C TYR A 121 3.18 0.92 -4.20
N ILE A 122 4.25 0.43 -4.81
CA ILE A 122 4.22 -0.23 -6.11
C ILE A 122 4.76 -1.63 -5.91
N ILE A 123 3.96 -2.63 -6.26
CA ILE A 123 4.35 -4.05 -6.23
C ILE A 123 4.43 -4.51 -7.67
N ASP A 124 5.63 -4.82 -8.11
CA ASP A 124 5.94 -5.17 -9.48
C ASP A 124 6.24 -6.66 -9.60
N TYR A 125 5.43 -7.37 -10.39
CA TYR A 125 5.59 -8.80 -10.65
C TYR A 125 6.30 -9.10 -11.99
N ASP A 126 6.54 -8.08 -12.83
CA ASP A 126 7.07 -8.27 -14.20
C ASP A 126 8.39 -7.53 -14.45
N VAL A 127 9.13 -7.18 -13.38
CA VAL A 127 10.44 -6.51 -13.47
C VAL A 127 10.39 -5.19 -14.29
N VAL A 128 9.30 -4.46 -14.20
CA VAL A 128 9.08 -3.19 -14.91
C VAL A 128 10.06 -2.10 -14.45
N PHE A 129 10.60 -2.23 -13.23
CA PHE A 129 11.53 -1.24 -12.67
C PHE A 129 12.86 -1.11 -13.40
N GLN A 130 13.30 -2.11 -14.16
CA GLN A 130 14.48 -1.95 -15.01
C GLN A 130 14.24 -0.95 -16.14
N GLN A 131 12.98 -0.76 -16.53
CA GLN A 131 12.57 0.21 -17.55
C GLN A 131 12.23 1.57 -16.95
N LEU A 132 12.13 1.68 -15.63
CA LEU A 132 11.80 2.94 -14.97
C LEU A 132 12.91 3.97 -15.11
N GLY A 133 14.18 3.54 -15.04
CA GLY A 133 15.32 4.42 -15.30
C GLY A 133 15.23 5.07 -16.69
N ASP A 134 14.95 4.26 -17.70
CA ASP A 134 14.78 4.73 -19.08
C ASP A 134 13.56 5.66 -19.23
N ALA A 135 12.47 5.36 -18.53
CA ALA A 135 11.26 6.17 -18.54
C ALA A 135 11.43 7.51 -17.81
N ILE A 136 12.18 7.53 -16.71
CA ILE A 136 12.55 8.76 -16.00
C ILE A 136 13.49 9.61 -16.83
N ASP A 137 14.51 9.02 -17.45
CA ASP A 137 15.45 9.70 -18.33
C ASP A 137 14.74 10.31 -19.55
N LEU A 138 13.72 9.63 -20.08
CA LEU A 138 12.87 10.15 -21.16
C LEU A 138 12.02 11.32 -20.69
N TYR A 139 11.44 11.26 -19.49
CA TYR A 139 10.62 12.32 -18.90
C TYR A 139 11.46 13.57 -18.59
N ASP A 140 12.64 13.38 -18.01
CA ASP A 140 13.61 14.45 -17.74
C ASP A 140 14.07 15.15 -19.04
N SER A 141 14.11 14.41 -20.16
CA SER A 141 14.44 15.00 -21.47
C SER A 141 13.30 15.85 -22.07
N LEU A 142 12.07 15.66 -21.58
CA LEU A 142 10.86 16.35 -22.07
C LEU A 142 10.44 17.53 -21.18
N GLU A 143 10.80 17.53 -19.89
CA GLU A 143 10.50 18.63 -18.98
C GLU A 143 11.76 19.07 -18.21
N GLU A 144 12.32 20.22 -18.54
CA GLU A 144 13.46 20.88 -17.84
C GLU A 144 13.16 21.30 -16.37
N LYS A 145 12.15 20.71 -15.72
CA LYS A 145 11.58 21.21 -14.45
C LYS A 145 11.78 20.34 -13.22
N TYR A 146 12.33 19.14 -13.33
CA TYR A 146 12.56 18.27 -12.17
C TYR A 146 14.04 17.96 -11.99
N ASP A 147 14.53 18.16 -10.77
CA ASP A 147 15.90 17.83 -10.40
C ASP A 147 16.03 16.29 -10.28
N LYS A 148 17.02 15.68 -10.93
CA LYS A 148 17.25 14.20 -10.91
C LYS A 148 17.32 13.63 -9.48
N GLY A 149 17.81 14.45 -8.53
CA GLY A 149 17.89 14.08 -7.12
C GLY A 149 16.54 13.87 -6.41
N ASP A 150 15.47 14.48 -6.91
CA ASP A 150 14.15 14.38 -6.27
C ASP A 150 13.45 13.04 -6.50
N LEU A 151 13.85 12.29 -7.53
CA LEU A 151 13.23 10.98 -7.88
C LEU A 151 14.09 9.79 -7.44
N ASP A 152 15.42 9.91 -7.41
CA ASP A 152 16.33 8.82 -7.02
C ASP A 152 16.12 8.37 -5.57
N ASP A 153 15.74 9.29 -4.66
CA ASP A 153 15.42 8.97 -3.27
C ASP A 153 13.96 8.53 -3.05
N THR A 154 13.11 8.63 -4.07
CA THR A 154 11.65 8.39 -3.94
C THR A 154 11.25 6.95 -4.23
N ILE A 155 12.05 6.20 -4.99
CA ILE A 155 11.78 4.81 -5.36
C ILE A 155 12.85 3.91 -4.79
N ILE A 156 12.50 3.18 -3.74
CA ILE A 156 13.40 2.25 -3.05
C ILE A 156 13.05 0.83 -3.49
N PRO A 157 14.01 0.07 -4.09
CA PRO A 157 13.78 -1.33 -4.41
C PRO A 157 13.43 -2.15 -3.17
N LEU A 158 12.34 -2.89 -3.22
CA LEU A 158 11.83 -3.69 -2.12
C LEU A 158 12.89 -4.65 -1.56
N SER A 159 13.71 -5.22 -2.45
CA SER A 159 14.81 -6.13 -2.10
C SER A 159 15.92 -5.49 -1.28
N GLN A 160 16.06 -4.17 -1.31
CA GLN A 160 17.03 -3.43 -0.49
C GLN A 160 16.42 -2.96 0.81
N GLU A 161 15.15 -2.57 0.80
CA GLU A 161 14.49 -1.99 1.98
C GLU A 161 14.23 -3.04 3.07
N TRP A 162 13.74 -4.24 2.73
CA TRP A 162 13.48 -5.26 3.75
C TRP A 162 14.74 -5.74 4.45
N ARG A 163 15.93 -5.62 3.85
CA ARG A 163 17.21 -5.95 4.49
C ARG A 163 17.54 -5.07 5.68
N LYS A 164 16.93 -3.89 5.77
CA LYS A 164 17.05 -2.99 6.92
C LYS A 164 16.14 -3.40 8.09
N LEU A 165 15.28 -4.42 7.91
CA LEU A 165 14.32 -4.84 8.93
C LEU A 165 15.00 -5.19 10.27
N GLU A 166 16.09 -5.94 10.22
CA GLU A 166 16.86 -6.33 11.42
C GLU A 166 17.41 -5.09 12.15
N GLN A 167 17.90 -4.11 11.40
CA GLN A 167 18.40 -2.86 11.95
C GLN A 167 17.27 -2.08 12.64
N TYR A 168 16.15 -1.83 11.95
CA TYR A 168 15.03 -1.11 12.52
C TYR A 168 14.39 -1.83 13.72
N TYR A 169 14.37 -3.15 13.70
CA TYR A 169 13.95 -3.93 14.84
C TYR A 169 14.91 -3.78 16.06
N SER A 170 16.20 -3.79 15.78
CA SER A 170 17.23 -3.56 16.82
C SER A 170 17.17 -2.15 17.38
N ASP A 171 17.03 -1.15 16.51
CA ASP A 171 16.94 0.27 16.90
C ASP A 171 15.69 0.52 17.76
N LEU A 172 14.56 -0.08 17.42
CA LEU A 172 13.32 0.01 18.20
C LEU A 172 13.51 -0.57 19.62
N TRP A 173 14.15 -1.73 19.75
CA TRP A 173 14.48 -2.30 21.05
C TRP A 173 15.56 -1.52 21.82
N ALA A 174 16.47 -0.85 21.12
CA ALA A 174 17.53 -0.04 21.73
C ALA A 174 16.99 1.16 22.51
N ILE A 175 15.84 1.71 22.12
CA ILE A 175 15.15 2.79 22.85
C ILE A 175 14.92 2.36 24.31
N PHE A 176 14.59 1.09 24.55
CA PHE A 176 14.31 0.54 25.88
C PHE A 176 15.55 -0.07 26.56
N SER A 177 16.76 0.33 26.15
CA SER A 177 18.02 -0.18 26.75
C SER A 177 18.13 0.11 28.25
N GLY A 178 17.50 1.18 28.72
CA GLY A 178 17.44 1.55 30.14
C GLY A 178 16.42 0.78 30.99
N VAL A 179 15.57 -0.05 30.35
CA VAL A 179 14.55 -0.83 31.07
C VAL A 179 15.07 -2.22 31.40
N ALA A 180 15.19 -2.53 32.70
CA ALA A 180 15.78 -3.80 33.16
C ALA A 180 14.97 -5.03 32.74
N ASN A 181 13.63 -4.95 32.76
CA ASN A 181 12.74 -6.02 32.33
C ASN A 181 11.92 -5.60 31.13
N ARG A 182 12.32 -6.04 29.93
CA ARG A 182 11.65 -5.75 28.66
C ARG A 182 10.32 -6.50 28.47
N GLN A 183 9.96 -7.40 29.38
CA GLN A 183 8.66 -8.07 29.36
C GLN A 183 7.64 -7.36 30.27
N ASP A 184 8.06 -6.39 31.04
CA ASP A 184 7.18 -5.61 31.92
C ASP A 184 6.58 -4.43 31.13
N MET A 185 5.35 -4.62 30.65
CA MET A 185 4.62 -3.60 29.88
C MET A 185 4.49 -2.28 30.66
N ASN A 186 4.28 -2.34 32.00
CA ASN A 186 4.14 -1.12 32.80
C ASN A 186 5.45 -0.34 32.89
N ALA A 187 6.59 -1.04 32.96
CA ALA A 187 7.91 -0.43 33.01
C ALA A 187 8.23 0.25 31.66
N LEU A 188 7.90 -0.42 30.54
CA LEU A 188 8.06 0.14 29.21
C LEU A 188 7.15 1.35 28.98
N GLU A 189 5.90 1.26 29.41
CA GLU A 189 4.94 2.38 29.32
C GLU A 189 5.40 3.58 30.15
N ALA A 190 5.90 3.34 31.38
CA ALA A 190 6.44 4.40 32.22
C ALA A 190 7.70 5.04 31.61
N TYR A 191 8.52 4.29 30.88
CA TYR A 191 9.69 4.79 30.17
C TYR A 191 9.31 5.75 29.03
N LEU A 192 8.13 5.58 28.44
CA LEU A 192 7.57 6.46 27.41
C LEU A 192 6.87 7.72 27.98
N ALA A 193 7.03 8.04 29.26
CA ALA A 193 6.47 9.26 29.85
C ALA A 193 7.08 10.53 29.27
N ASP A 194 8.37 10.51 28.90
CA ASP A 194 9.06 11.61 28.26
C ASP A 194 8.60 11.77 26.81
N ASP A 195 8.19 12.99 26.43
CA ASP A 195 7.64 13.29 25.10
C ASP A 195 8.62 12.98 23.96
N LYS A 196 9.93 13.29 24.19
CA LYS A 196 10.95 13.03 23.20
C LYS A 196 11.16 11.54 22.96
N THR A 197 11.29 10.77 24.04
CA THR A 197 11.43 9.31 24.00
C THR A 197 10.21 8.66 23.33
N ARG A 198 9.00 9.18 23.62
CA ARG A 198 7.76 8.71 23.01
C ARG A 198 7.70 9.02 21.52
N GLN A 199 8.19 10.18 21.08
CA GLN A 199 8.29 10.53 19.67
C GLN A 199 9.30 9.63 18.95
N GLU A 200 10.50 9.44 19.51
CA GLU A 200 11.52 8.53 18.98
C GLU A 200 10.98 7.10 18.84
N PHE A 201 10.23 6.63 19.82
CA PHE A 201 9.58 5.32 19.77
C PHE A 201 8.53 5.24 18.66
N ASN A 202 7.68 6.26 18.47
CA ASN A 202 6.67 6.28 17.44
C ASN A 202 7.28 6.28 16.03
N GLU A 203 8.36 7.03 15.83
CA GLU A 203 9.08 7.09 14.56
C GLU A 203 9.74 5.74 14.25
N ALA A 204 10.46 5.15 15.22
CA ALA A 204 11.10 3.84 15.06
C ALA A 204 10.08 2.71 14.83
N LEU A 205 8.96 2.72 15.56
CA LEU A 205 7.87 1.76 15.38
C LEU A 205 7.22 1.90 13.99
N SER A 206 7.06 3.12 13.49
CA SER A 206 6.53 3.37 12.15
C SER A 206 7.47 2.83 11.08
N GLN A 207 8.77 3.06 11.19
CA GLN A 207 9.79 2.52 10.28
C GLN A 207 9.80 0.98 10.31
N TYR A 208 9.84 0.39 11.50
CA TYR A 208 9.80 -1.06 11.68
C TYR A 208 8.53 -1.70 11.09
N SER A 209 7.37 -1.15 11.43
CA SER A 209 6.06 -1.63 10.93
C SER A 209 5.98 -1.59 9.41
N ARG A 210 6.42 -0.48 8.81
CA ARG A 210 6.48 -0.28 7.38
C ARG A 210 7.38 -1.32 6.71
N THR A 211 8.61 -1.45 7.22
CA THR A 211 9.60 -2.35 6.63
C THR A 211 9.19 -3.83 6.77
N LEU A 212 8.58 -4.20 7.90
CA LEU A 212 8.03 -5.55 8.07
C LEU A 212 6.89 -5.84 7.08
N LYS A 213 5.97 -4.89 6.86
CA LYS A 213 4.92 -5.05 5.84
C LYS A 213 5.50 -5.27 4.44
N LEU A 214 6.54 -4.51 4.08
CA LEU A 214 7.25 -4.67 2.82
C LEU A 214 7.94 -6.05 2.75
N ALA A 215 8.64 -6.46 3.80
CA ALA A 215 9.29 -7.76 3.89
C ALA A 215 8.30 -8.91 3.68
N LEU A 216 7.13 -8.85 4.31
CA LEU A 216 6.06 -9.85 4.17
C LEU A 216 5.42 -9.89 2.77
N SER A 217 5.72 -8.94 1.89
CA SER A 217 5.31 -8.95 0.48
C SER A 217 6.39 -9.53 -0.45
N SER A 218 7.58 -9.85 0.08
CA SER A 218 8.72 -10.32 -0.70
C SER A 218 8.88 -11.84 -0.59
N VAL A 219 8.86 -12.55 -1.72
CA VAL A 219 9.15 -14.00 -1.77
C VAL A 219 10.56 -14.27 -1.24
N GLN A 220 11.55 -13.46 -1.63
CA GLN A 220 12.92 -13.60 -1.21
C GLN A 220 13.10 -13.50 0.32
N PHE A 221 12.31 -12.64 0.99
CA PHE A 221 12.32 -12.58 2.44
C PHE A 221 11.90 -13.89 3.11
N PHE A 222 10.88 -14.57 2.57
CA PHE A 222 10.44 -15.88 3.07
C PHE A 222 11.44 -17.00 2.78
N GLU A 223 12.26 -16.87 1.74
CA GLU A 223 13.32 -17.82 1.42
C GLU A 223 14.56 -17.63 2.31
N GLU A 224 14.90 -16.38 2.64
CA GLU A 224 16.10 -16.02 3.40
C GLU A 224 15.88 -15.95 4.93
N THR A 225 14.63 -15.90 5.40
CA THR A 225 14.29 -15.72 6.81
C THR A 225 13.53 -16.94 7.37
N SER A 226 13.92 -17.42 8.54
CA SER A 226 13.25 -18.55 9.17
C SER A 226 11.81 -18.21 9.59
N ARG A 227 10.94 -19.22 9.61
CA ARG A 227 9.54 -19.05 10.03
C ARG A 227 9.43 -18.54 11.47
N GLU A 228 10.29 -19.02 12.35
CA GLU A 228 10.36 -18.61 13.76
C GLU A 228 10.71 -17.12 13.87
N GLN A 229 11.64 -16.64 13.06
CA GLN A 229 12.05 -15.24 13.06
C GLN A 229 10.95 -14.34 12.48
N ILE A 230 10.29 -14.77 11.41
CA ILE A 230 9.12 -14.06 10.86
C ILE A 230 8.01 -13.95 11.90
N GLN A 231 7.71 -15.05 12.60
CA GLN A 231 6.68 -15.04 13.64
C GLN A 231 7.05 -14.11 14.80
N ARG A 232 8.31 -14.12 15.22
CA ARG A 232 8.82 -13.20 16.24
C ARG A 232 8.65 -11.73 15.84
N TYR A 233 9.01 -11.37 14.62
CA TYR A 233 8.79 -10.00 14.13
C TYR A 233 7.31 -9.59 14.18
N LYS A 234 6.40 -10.50 13.80
CA LYS A 234 4.96 -10.23 13.85
C LYS A 234 4.45 -10.07 15.29
N ASP A 235 4.88 -10.92 16.20
CA ASP A 235 4.45 -10.89 17.59
C ASP A 235 4.98 -9.64 18.29
N ASP A 236 6.23 -9.27 18.04
CA ASP A 236 6.83 -8.07 18.60
C ASP A 236 6.21 -6.79 18.00
N LEU A 237 5.84 -6.78 16.71
CA LEU A 237 5.06 -5.67 16.15
C LEU A 237 3.74 -5.49 16.89
N LYS A 238 3.01 -6.56 17.13
CA LYS A 238 1.74 -6.52 17.88
C LYS A 238 1.95 -6.01 19.30
N PHE A 239 3.00 -6.47 19.95
CA PHE A 239 3.39 -6.01 21.29
C PHE A 239 3.65 -4.50 21.31
N PHE A 240 4.46 -3.98 20.40
CA PHE A 240 4.76 -2.55 20.34
C PHE A 240 3.56 -1.69 19.94
N LEU A 241 2.67 -2.19 19.10
CA LEU A 241 1.42 -1.48 18.78
C LEU A 241 0.51 -1.35 20.02
N ASN A 242 0.43 -2.40 20.83
CA ASN A 242 -0.30 -2.36 22.10
C ASN A 242 0.35 -1.38 23.08
N LEU A 243 1.68 -1.39 23.18
CA LEU A 243 2.43 -0.45 24.03
C LEU A 243 2.20 1.00 23.60
N ARG A 244 2.23 1.28 22.30
CA ARG A 244 1.91 2.60 21.75
C ARG A 244 0.51 3.06 22.12
N GLN A 245 -0.47 2.16 22.00
CA GLN A 245 -1.86 2.47 22.35
C GLN A 245 -2.01 2.77 23.85
N ALA A 246 -1.39 1.95 24.72
CA ALA A 246 -1.41 2.16 26.17
C ALA A 246 -0.74 3.48 26.56
N ALA A 247 0.44 3.78 25.99
CA ALA A 247 1.14 5.03 26.22
C ALA A 247 0.34 6.25 25.74
N ALA A 248 -0.29 6.16 24.57
CA ALA A 248 -1.14 7.23 24.04
C ALA A 248 -2.33 7.52 24.97
N GLN A 249 -3.04 6.50 25.42
CA GLN A 249 -4.14 6.66 26.36
C GLN A 249 -3.70 7.33 27.66
N ARG A 250 -2.59 6.85 28.25
CA ARG A 250 -2.09 7.37 29.53
C ARG A 250 -1.62 8.82 29.47
N TYR A 251 -0.94 9.21 28.38
CA TYR A 251 -0.31 10.54 28.30
C TYR A 251 -1.13 11.56 27.54
N THR A 252 -2.10 11.17 26.72
CA THR A 252 -3.08 12.09 26.11
C THR A 252 -4.02 12.66 27.18
N ASP A 253 -4.50 11.84 28.10
CA ASP A 253 -5.34 12.32 29.20
C ASP A 253 -4.61 13.34 30.11
N GLN A 254 -3.29 13.25 30.24
CA GLN A 254 -2.48 14.22 30.98
C GLN A 254 -2.32 15.57 30.26
N LEU A 255 -2.27 15.56 28.93
CA LEU A 255 -2.19 16.79 28.12
C LEU A 255 -3.50 17.58 28.17
N ASP A 256 -4.63 16.92 28.07
CA ASP A 256 -5.95 17.56 28.19
C ASP A 256 -6.13 18.23 29.57
N PHE A 257 -5.69 17.56 30.63
CA PHE A 257 -5.78 18.12 31.97
C PHE A 257 -4.92 19.38 32.17
N LYS A 258 -3.71 19.43 31.60
CA LYS A 258 -2.84 20.62 31.65
C LYS A 258 -3.39 21.78 30.83
N GLN A 259 -4.00 21.52 29.68
CA GLN A 259 -4.66 22.56 28.89
C GLN A 259 -5.90 23.12 29.60
N TYR A 260 -6.69 22.28 30.26
CA TYR A 260 -7.84 22.73 31.07
C TYR A 260 -7.38 23.56 32.29
N GLN A 261 -6.32 23.18 32.99
CA GLN A 261 -5.80 23.97 34.11
C GLN A 261 -5.31 25.36 33.70
N SER A 262 -4.68 25.49 32.52
CA SER A 262 -4.23 26.79 32.01
C SER A 262 -5.39 27.70 31.56
N SER A 263 -6.54 27.10 31.20
CA SER A 263 -7.76 27.83 30.80
C SER A 263 -8.63 28.28 31.97
N ILE A 264 -8.48 27.64 33.16
CA ILE A 264 -9.22 27.96 34.38
C ILE A 264 -8.51 29.08 35.18
N GLN A 265 -7.21 29.32 34.95
CA GLN A 265 -6.45 30.37 35.65
C GLN A 265 -6.39 31.71 34.92
N LYS A 266 -7.14 31.87 33.84
CA LYS A 266 -7.39 33.16 33.16
C LYS A 266 -8.81 33.63 33.39
#